data_69e96c8ff7411c1c82d0a9eb200f0870
#
_entry.id   69e96c8ff7411c1c82d0a9eb200f0870
#
_cell.length_a   1.000
_cell.length_b   1.000
_cell.length_c   1.000
_cell.angle_alpha   90.00
_cell.angle_beta   90.00
_cell.angle_gamma   90.00
#
_symmetry.space_group_name_H-M   'P 1'
#
loop_
_entity.id
_entity.type
_entity.pdbx_description
1 polymer ?
#
loop_
_entity_poly.entity_id
_entity_poly.type
_entity_poly.pdbx_seq_one_letter_code
_entity_poly.pdbx_strand_id
1 'polypeptide(L)'
;MNRYFKSCIERGILTESLEFTPAGEEWLERYSNLYENLEKYLEEIGAKPEEIEESLDVMVENIDIHMLELMINAYTEKKSVYKKKENELDQEIQHNLQKCERHPVVFRLYRMNKKPGQDRDSMAMRGFEDIAEIVQENGESYLELKLKEMAAHSRVSGEMMAGKLKTLKYEHNEVLEEARIENNIVKIPMEACRIHRWTGIGTMGIVPVTVTCSVGPMHMPESTALLYFWV
;
A
#
# COMPACT_ATOMS: atom_id res chain seq x y z
N MET A 1 -31.03 31.50 30.92
CA MET A 1 -30.23 30.26 30.79
C MET A 1 -30.34 29.78 29.34
N ASN A 2 -29.23 29.48 28.69
CA ASN A 2 -29.22 29.00 27.29
C ASN A 2 -29.96 27.63 27.22
N ARG A 3 -30.73 27.42 26.16
CA ARG A 3 -31.50 26.17 25.93
C ARG A 3 -30.62 24.92 26.01
N TYR A 4 -29.36 25.00 25.57
CA TYR A 4 -28.40 23.90 25.64
C TYR A 4 -28.03 23.52 27.07
N PHE A 5 -27.71 24.49 27.94
CA PHE A 5 -27.40 24.16 29.34
C PHE A 5 -28.57 23.56 30.08
N LYS A 6 -29.80 24.04 29.80
CA LYS A 6 -30.99 23.44 30.37
C LYS A 6 -31.14 21.97 29.99
N SER A 7 -30.93 21.63 28.73
CA SER A 7 -30.93 20.25 28.24
C SER A 7 -29.84 19.40 28.90
N CYS A 8 -28.63 19.92 29.10
CA CYS A 8 -27.55 19.24 29.79
C CYS A 8 -27.88 18.97 31.27
N ILE A 9 -28.55 19.90 31.94
CA ILE A 9 -29.00 19.68 33.32
C ILE A 9 -30.10 18.64 33.38
N GLU A 10 -31.10 18.69 32.50
CA GLU A 10 -32.18 17.71 32.40
C GLU A 10 -31.67 16.30 32.13
N ARG A 11 -30.55 16.16 31.39
CA ARG A 11 -29.87 14.91 31.09
C ARG A 11 -28.91 14.45 32.19
N GLY A 12 -28.71 15.24 33.23
CA GLY A 12 -27.80 14.95 34.33
C GLY A 12 -26.31 15.06 33.99
N ILE A 13 -25.99 15.75 32.92
CA ILE A 13 -24.60 16.03 32.49
C ILE A 13 -24.01 17.17 33.30
N LEU A 14 -24.82 18.21 33.56
CA LEU A 14 -24.44 19.38 34.36
C LEU A 14 -25.32 19.52 35.60
N THR A 15 -24.76 20.08 36.65
CA THR A 15 -25.51 20.56 37.82
C THR A 15 -26.21 21.88 37.51
N GLU A 16 -27.08 22.33 38.40
CA GLU A 16 -27.71 23.69 38.32
C GLU A 16 -26.67 24.81 38.37
N SER A 17 -25.50 24.58 38.99
CA SER A 17 -24.34 25.47 39.02
C SER A 17 -23.46 25.40 37.77
N LEU A 18 -23.87 24.64 36.76
CA LEU A 18 -23.13 24.39 35.50
C LEU A 18 -21.79 23.69 35.65
N GLU A 19 -21.61 22.93 36.70
CA GLU A 19 -20.46 22.04 36.90
C GLU A 19 -20.79 20.65 36.35
N PHE A 20 -19.77 19.94 35.85
CA PHE A 20 -19.97 18.58 35.40
C PHE A 20 -20.35 17.66 36.57
N THR A 21 -21.30 16.80 36.34
CA THR A 21 -21.59 15.67 37.21
C THR A 21 -20.61 14.52 36.89
N PRO A 22 -20.46 13.50 37.75
CA PRO A 22 -19.68 12.31 37.38
C PRO A 22 -20.12 11.66 36.04
N ALA A 23 -21.42 11.63 35.77
CA ALA A 23 -21.95 11.18 34.48
C ALA A 23 -21.59 12.14 33.32
N GLY A 24 -21.49 13.42 33.62
CA GLY A 24 -21.04 14.44 32.67
C GLY A 24 -19.55 14.34 32.33
N GLU A 25 -18.72 14.03 33.32
CA GLU A 25 -17.29 13.79 33.10
C GLU A 25 -17.07 12.54 32.23
N GLU A 26 -17.77 11.45 32.53
CA GLU A 26 -17.73 10.22 31.72
C GLU A 26 -18.20 10.47 30.28
N TRP A 27 -19.27 11.27 30.13
CA TRP A 27 -19.77 11.65 28.81
C TRP A 27 -18.74 12.48 28.03
N LEU A 28 -18.06 13.44 28.69
CA LEU A 28 -17.05 14.28 28.09
C LEU A 28 -15.82 13.45 27.64
N GLU A 29 -15.36 12.53 28.49
CA GLU A 29 -14.26 11.63 28.17
C GLU A 29 -14.60 10.76 26.94
N ARG A 30 -15.81 10.19 26.95
CA ARG A 30 -16.30 9.38 25.81
C ARG A 30 -16.35 10.19 24.51
N TYR A 31 -16.84 11.43 24.60
CA TYR A 31 -16.92 12.32 23.46
C TYR A 31 -15.54 12.72 22.92
N SER A 32 -14.61 13.05 23.82
CA SER A 32 -13.23 13.42 23.44
C SER A 32 -12.51 12.24 22.76
N ASN A 33 -12.65 11.06 23.32
CA ASN A 33 -12.08 9.83 22.73
C ASN A 33 -12.66 9.53 21.33
N LEU A 34 -13.95 9.74 21.14
CA LEU A 34 -14.60 9.57 19.84
C LEU A 34 -14.06 10.57 18.82
N TYR A 35 -13.94 11.83 19.22
CA TYR A 35 -13.45 12.93 18.36
C TYR A 35 -12.02 12.64 17.88
N GLU A 36 -11.10 12.25 18.78
CA GLU A 36 -9.73 11.86 18.44
C GLU A 36 -9.67 10.65 17.50
N ASN A 37 -10.54 9.67 17.70
CA ASN A 37 -10.57 8.48 16.85
C ASN A 37 -11.15 8.78 15.45
N LEU A 38 -12.11 9.69 15.34
CA LEU A 38 -12.64 10.17 14.07
C LEU A 38 -11.59 10.98 13.31
N GLU A 39 -10.83 11.84 13.99
CA GLU A 39 -9.72 12.58 13.40
C GLU A 39 -8.70 11.64 12.78
N LYS A 40 -8.20 10.67 13.54
CA LYS A 40 -7.29 9.63 13.06
C LYS A 40 -7.86 8.82 11.88
N TYR A 41 -9.15 8.52 11.94
CA TYR A 41 -9.83 7.82 10.85
C TYR A 41 -9.83 8.65 9.56
N LEU A 42 -10.16 9.93 9.65
CA LEU A 42 -10.17 10.83 8.49
C LEU A 42 -8.77 11.01 7.89
N GLU A 43 -7.73 11.17 8.72
CA GLU A 43 -6.34 11.19 8.27
C GLU A 43 -5.95 9.91 7.52
N GLU A 44 -6.27 8.76 8.09
CA GLU A 44 -5.91 7.45 7.51
C GLU A 44 -6.63 7.13 6.19
N ILE A 45 -7.84 7.66 5.97
CA ILE A 45 -8.55 7.53 4.69
C ILE A 45 -8.14 8.59 3.65
N GLY A 46 -7.21 9.50 4.01
CA GLY A 46 -6.60 10.47 3.12
C GLY A 46 -7.35 11.80 3.01
N ALA A 47 -8.14 12.17 4.02
CA ALA A 47 -8.70 13.52 4.10
C ALA A 47 -7.58 14.55 4.26
N LYS A 48 -7.74 15.71 3.63
CA LYS A 48 -6.74 16.77 3.76
C LYS A 48 -6.86 17.46 5.11
N PRO A 49 -5.72 17.88 5.73
CA PRO A 49 -5.74 18.51 7.04
C PRO A 49 -6.73 19.69 7.17
N GLU A 50 -6.84 20.51 6.12
CA GLU A 50 -7.76 21.64 6.07
C GLU A 50 -9.25 21.26 6.00
N GLU A 51 -9.56 20.02 5.63
CA GLU A 51 -10.93 19.49 5.51
C GLU A 51 -11.36 18.70 6.75
N ILE A 52 -10.40 18.28 7.60
CA ILE A 52 -10.67 17.39 8.75
C ILE A 52 -11.54 18.07 9.79
N GLU A 53 -11.19 19.28 10.23
CA GLU A 53 -11.91 20.01 11.28
C GLU A 53 -13.40 20.25 10.89
N GLU A 54 -13.63 20.74 9.67
CA GLU A 54 -15.00 20.96 9.15
C GLU A 54 -15.77 19.64 9.03
N SER A 55 -15.11 18.57 8.60
CA SER A 55 -15.73 17.25 8.46
C SER A 55 -16.09 16.65 9.81
N LEU A 56 -15.25 16.80 10.83
CA LEU A 56 -15.49 16.34 12.19
C LEU A 56 -16.71 17.04 12.79
N ASP A 57 -16.78 18.36 12.67
CA ASP A 57 -17.90 19.15 13.18
C ASP A 57 -19.21 18.71 12.54
N VAL A 58 -19.24 18.56 11.21
CA VAL A 58 -20.41 18.08 10.47
C VAL A 58 -20.81 16.66 10.89
N MET A 59 -19.86 15.75 11.09
CA MET A 59 -20.14 14.38 11.50
C MET A 59 -20.73 14.34 12.91
N VAL A 60 -20.13 15.04 13.85
CA VAL A 60 -20.53 15.04 15.25
C VAL A 60 -21.86 15.77 15.49
N GLU A 61 -22.17 16.81 14.70
CA GLU A 61 -23.43 17.52 14.79
C GLU A 61 -24.62 16.75 14.19
N ASN A 62 -24.39 15.95 13.14
CA ASN A 62 -25.46 15.37 12.33
C ASN A 62 -25.63 13.86 12.49
N ILE A 63 -24.66 13.16 13.06
CA ILE A 63 -24.70 11.72 13.25
C ILE A 63 -24.76 11.38 14.74
N ASP A 64 -25.60 10.42 15.10
CA ASP A 64 -25.69 9.94 16.48
C ASP A 64 -24.34 9.38 16.95
N ILE A 65 -23.95 9.73 18.19
CA ILE A 65 -22.67 9.36 18.79
C ILE A 65 -22.45 7.83 18.79
N HIS A 66 -23.51 7.05 19.04
CA HIS A 66 -23.43 5.60 19.02
C HIS A 66 -23.14 5.06 17.61
N MET A 67 -23.72 5.66 16.58
CA MET A 67 -23.42 5.31 15.19
C MET A 67 -21.98 5.62 14.80
N LEU A 68 -21.45 6.75 15.24
CA LEU A 68 -20.04 7.12 15.02
C LEU A 68 -19.12 6.11 15.72
N GLU A 69 -19.40 5.71 16.96
CA GLU A 69 -18.67 4.67 17.67
C GLU A 69 -18.70 3.33 16.94
N LEU A 70 -19.85 2.91 16.44
CA LEU A 70 -19.97 1.68 15.65
C LEU A 70 -19.11 1.73 14.38
N MET A 71 -19.08 2.86 13.68
CA MET A 71 -18.23 3.05 12.50
C MET A 71 -16.75 2.93 12.84
N ILE A 72 -16.30 3.62 13.89
CA ILE A 72 -14.90 3.57 14.33
C ILE A 72 -14.50 2.17 14.81
N ASN A 73 -15.35 1.53 15.60
CA ASN A 73 -15.09 0.16 16.07
C ASN A 73 -14.98 -0.83 14.91
N ALA A 74 -15.90 -0.78 13.93
CA ALA A 74 -15.85 -1.62 12.75
C ALA A 74 -14.59 -1.38 11.89
N TYR A 75 -14.14 -0.14 11.80
CA TYR A 75 -12.88 0.21 11.12
C TYR A 75 -11.67 -0.35 11.85
N THR A 76 -11.59 -0.15 13.17
CA THR A 76 -10.49 -0.60 14.03
C THR A 76 -10.39 -2.13 14.06
N GLU A 77 -11.53 -2.83 14.16
CA GLU A 77 -11.57 -4.29 14.10
C GLU A 77 -11.04 -4.81 12.76
N LYS A 78 -11.50 -4.24 11.64
CA LYS A 78 -10.98 -4.61 10.32
C LYS A 78 -9.47 -4.39 10.25
N LYS A 79 -8.99 -3.22 10.65
CA LYS A 79 -7.56 -2.88 10.63
C LYS A 79 -6.73 -3.87 11.47
N SER A 80 -7.18 -4.23 12.67
CA SER A 80 -6.51 -5.20 13.54
C SER A 80 -6.45 -6.60 12.92
N VAL A 81 -7.54 -7.04 12.28
CA VAL A 81 -7.61 -8.34 11.57
C VAL A 81 -6.67 -8.34 10.35
N TYR A 82 -6.63 -7.26 9.58
CA TYR A 82 -5.70 -7.15 8.44
C TYR A 82 -4.25 -7.18 8.90
N LYS A 83 -3.89 -6.37 9.89
CA LYS A 83 -2.52 -6.31 10.43
C LYS A 83 -2.08 -7.65 11.03
N LYS A 84 -2.98 -8.36 11.72
CA LYS A 84 -2.69 -9.70 12.26
C LYS A 84 -2.47 -10.71 11.13
N LYS A 85 -3.31 -10.71 10.09
CA LYS A 85 -3.16 -11.58 8.92
C LYS A 85 -1.90 -11.28 8.12
N GLU A 86 -1.53 -10.02 7.99
CA GLU A 86 -0.31 -9.59 7.32
C GLU A 86 0.92 -10.12 8.06
N ASN A 87 0.99 -9.96 9.40
CA ASN A 87 2.07 -10.49 10.23
C ASN A 87 2.15 -12.03 10.19
N GLU A 88 1.01 -12.75 10.23
CA GLU A 88 0.96 -14.21 10.12
C GLU A 88 1.45 -14.67 8.75
N LEU A 89 1.09 -13.93 7.70
CA LEU A 89 1.51 -14.22 6.33
C LEU A 89 3.01 -14.00 6.14
N ASP A 90 3.55 -12.91 6.66
CA ASP A 90 4.99 -12.64 6.62
C ASP A 90 5.77 -13.73 7.33
N GLN A 91 5.30 -14.19 8.49
CA GLN A 91 5.91 -15.31 9.21
C GLN A 91 5.83 -16.64 8.45
N GLU A 92 4.71 -16.92 7.79
CA GLU A 92 4.54 -18.13 6.96
C GLU A 92 5.48 -18.11 5.74
N ILE A 93 5.58 -16.96 5.07
CA ILE A 93 6.51 -16.76 3.94
C ILE A 93 7.95 -16.90 4.42
N GLN A 94 8.33 -16.24 5.50
CA GLN A 94 9.66 -16.34 6.10
C GLN A 94 9.98 -17.78 6.49
N HIS A 95 9.04 -18.53 7.09
CA HIS A 95 9.22 -19.92 7.45
C HIS A 95 9.40 -20.83 6.22
N ASN A 96 8.65 -20.58 5.15
CA ASN A 96 8.78 -21.35 3.90
C ASN A 96 10.08 -21.03 3.16
N LEU A 97 10.52 -19.76 3.18
CA LEU A 97 11.79 -19.32 2.61
C LEU A 97 13.00 -19.88 3.39
N GLN A 98 12.90 -20.07 4.72
CA GLN A 98 13.95 -20.70 5.52
C GLN A 98 14.24 -22.15 5.14
N LYS A 99 13.31 -22.82 4.48
CA LYS A 99 13.48 -24.21 4.02
C LYS A 99 14.15 -24.33 2.64
N CYS A 100 14.13 -23.28 1.85
CA CYS A 100 14.74 -23.23 0.52
C CYS A 100 15.51 -21.94 0.36
N GLU A 101 16.81 -22.03 0.06
CA GLU A 101 17.64 -20.85 -0.20
C GLU A 101 17.15 -20.02 -1.41
N ARG A 102 16.41 -20.67 -2.34
CA ARG A 102 15.84 -20.06 -3.55
C ARG A 102 14.46 -20.62 -3.83
N HIS A 103 13.49 -19.74 -3.98
CA HIS A 103 12.09 -20.09 -4.27
C HIS A 103 11.65 -19.47 -5.59
N PRO A 104 11.40 -20.28 -6.65
CA PRO A 104 10.96 -19.72 -7.93
C PRO A 104 9.52 -19.20 -7.85
N VAL A 105 9.29 -18.03 -8.42
CA VAL A 105 7.97 -17.37 -8.47
C VAL A 105 7.69 -16.86 -9.88
N VAL A 106 6.45 -16.95 -10.29
CA VAL A 106 5.97 -16.32 -11.53
C VAL A 106 5.70 -14.86 -11.27
N PHE A 107 6.09 -13.98 -12.16
CA PHE A 107 5.81 -12.55 -12.03
C PHE A 107 5.32 -11.92 -13.32
N ARG A 108 4.73 -10.72 -13.21
CA ARG A 108 4.29 -9.88 -14.34
C ARG A 108 4.49 -8.41 -14.00
N LEU A 109 4.76 -7.63 -15.03
CA LEU A 109 4.80 -6.17 -14.98
C LEU A 109 3.60 -5.60 -15.71
N TYR A 110 2.72 -4.91 -14.99
CA TYR A 110 1.53 -4.27 -15.55
C TYR A 110 1.68 -2.75 -15.59
N ARG A 111 1.19 -2.13 -16.65
CA ARG A 111 1.17 -0.67 -16.78
C ARG A 111 0.24 -0.05 -15.76
N MET A 112 0.67 0.98 -15.06
CA MET A 112 -0.17 1.73 -14.12
C MET A 112 -1.25 2.54 -14.87
N ASN A 113 -0.88 3.18 -15.99
CA ASN A 113 -1.78 4.03 -16.79
C ASN A 113 -2.22 3.29 -18.05
N LYS A 114 -3.38 2.65 -17.99
CA LYS A 114 -3.96 1.93 -19.13
C LYS A 114 -5.12 2.70 -19.77
N LYS A 115 -5.05 2.92 -21.09
CA LYS A 115 -6.22 3.35 -21.87
C LYS A 115 -7.10 2.13 -22.22
N PRO A 116 -8.43 2.28 -22.34
CA PRO A 116 -9.30 1.20 -22.79
C PRO A 116 -8.79 0.60 -24.12
N GLY A 117 -8.77 -0.74 -24.21
CA GLY A 117 -8.32 -1.45 -25.42
C GLY A 117 -6.80 -1.67 -25.54
N GLN A 118 -5.98 -1.17 -24.60
CA GLN A 118 -4.54 -1.47 -24.60
C GLN A 118 -4.21 -2.73 -23.81
N ASP A 119 -3.10 -3.38 -24.18
CA ASP A 119 -2.54 -4.50 -23.42
C ASP A 119 -2.17 -4.06 -21.99
N ARG A 120 -2.39 -4.95 -21.02
CA ARG A 120 -2.05 -4.69 -19.63
C ARG A 120 -0.54 -4.81 -19.38
N ASP A 121 0.13 -5.66 -20.12
CA ASP A 121 1.54 -5.94 -19.92
C ASP A 121 2.41 -4.71 -20.25
N SER A 122 3.36 -4.45 -19.38
CA SER A 122 4.40 -3.46 -19.65
C SER A 122 5.38 -4.00 -20.69
N MET A 123 5.79 -3.16 -21.63
CA MET A 123 6.87 -3.54 -22.56
C MET A 123 8.16 -3.91 -21.84
N ALA A 124 8.38 -3.38 -20.65
CA ALA A 124 9.52 -3.72 -19.80
C ALA A 124 9.59 -5.22 -19.46
N MET A 125 8.45 -5.93 -19.45
CA MET A 125 8.43 -7.39 -19.22
C MET A 125 9.32 -8.16 -20.21
N ARG A 126 9.48 -7.64 -21.41
CA ARG A 126 10.34 -8.25 -22.44
C ARG A 126 11.83 -8.26 -22.08
N GLY A 127 12.24 -7.43 -21.12
CA GLY A 127 13.62 -7.37 -20.63
C GLY A 127 13.94 -8.34 -19.51
N PHE A 128 13.00 -9.18 -19.10
CA PHE A 128 13.16 -10.12 -18.01
C PHE A 128 12.83 -11.56 -18.46
N GLU A 129 13.41 -12.54 -17.79
CA GLU A 129 12.94 -13.93 -17.85
C GLU A 129 11.56 -14.03 -17.19
N ASP A 130 10.79 -15.08 -17.51
CA ASP A 130 9.41 -15.23 -17.03
C ASP A 130 9.29 -15.66 -15.56
N ILE A 131 10.41 -16.15 -14.99
CA ILE A 131 10.50 -16.66 -13.62
C ILE A 131 11.48 -15.78 -12.85
N ALA A 132 11.03 -15.31 -11.69
CA ALA A 132 11.85 -14.67 -10.68
C ALA A 132 12.17 -15.68 -9.55
N GLU A 133 13.08 -15.34 -8.67
CA GLU A 133 13.41 -16.13 -7.51
C GLU A 133 13.34 -15.27 -6.24
N ILE A 134 12.72 -15.78 -5.19
CA ILE A 134 12.88 -15.19 -3.86
C ILE A 134 14.09 -15.87 -3.23
N VAL A 135 15.07 -15.06 -2.83
CA VAL A 135 16.37 -15.53 -2.31
C VAL A 135 16.62 -14.95 -0.94
N GLN A 136 17.14 -15.77 -0.04
CA GLN A 136 17.57 -15.31 1.27
C GLN A 136 19.09 -15.20 1.32
N GLU A 137 19.60 -14.02 1.60
CA GLU A 137 21.03 -13.71 1.73
C GLU A 137 21.30 -12.94 3.00
N ASN A 138 22.21 -13.39 3.85
CA ASN A 138 22.63 -12.71 5.09
C ASN A 138 21.49 -12.30 6.05
N GLY A 139 20.38 -13.05 6.04
CA GLY A 139 19.20 -12.77 6.89
C GLY A 139 18.19 -11.80 6.26
N GLU A 140 18.46 -11.31 5.05
CA GLU A 140 17.55 -10.47 4.27
C GLU A 140 16.99 -11.27 3.08
N SER A 141 15.76 -10.96 2.69
CA SER A 141 15.09 -11.63 1.56
C SER A 141 14.97 -10.67 0.39
N TYR A 142 15.25 -11.17 -0.81
CA TYR A 142 15.22 -10.40 -2.05
C TYR A 142 14.39 -11.11 -3.12
N LEU A 143 13.67 -10.33 -3.92
CA LEU A 143 13.11 -10.78 -5.19
C LEU A 143 14.17 -10.56 -6.27
N GLU A 144 14.70 -11.64 -6.84
CA GLU A 144 15.68 -11.61 -7.93
C GLU A 144 14.99 -11.78 -9.28
N LEU A 145 15.19 -10.79 -10.16
CA LEU A 145 14.69 -10.79 -11.53
C LEU A 145 15.86 -10.94 -12.49
N LYS A 146 15.85 -11.98 -13.31
CA LYS A 146 16.89 -12.21 -14.33
C LYS A 146 16.60 -11.37 -15.56
N LEU A 147 17.60 -10.59 -16.00
CA LEU A 147 17.52 -9.78 -17.20
C LEU A 147 17.84 -10.59 -18.45
N LYS A 148 17.09 -10.34 -19.51
CA LYS A 148 17.41 -10.83 -20.87
C LYS A 148 17.54 -9.65 -21.84
N GLU A 149 18.31 -9.88 -22.89
CA GLU A 149 18.43 -8.89 -23.97
C GLU A 149 17.10 -8.79 -24.72
N MET A 150 16.65 -7.54 -24.92
CA MET A 150 15.47 -7.26 -25.72
C MET A 150 15.90 -7.04 -27.17
N ALA A 151 15.29 -7.77 -28.11
CA ALA A 151 15.42 -7.47 -29.53
C ALA A 151 14.17 -6.72 -30.01
N ALA A 152 14.35 -5.59 -30.62
CA ALA A 152 13.27 -4.80 -31.21
C ALA A 152 13.65 -4.37 -32.63
N HIS A 153 12.70 -4.45 -33.57
CA HIS A 153 12.88 -3.87 -34.89
C HIS A 153 12.70 -2.35 -34.83
N SER A 154 13.67 -1.62 -35.38
CA SER A 154 13.51 -0.19 -35.64
C SER A 154 12.38 0.06 -36.63
N ARG A 155 11.41 0.87 -36.26
CA ARG A 155 10.33 1.27 -37.19
C ARG A 155 10.85 2.18 -38.32
N VAL A 156 12.04 2.74 -38.17
CA VAL A 156 12.61 3.69 -39.13
C VAL A 156 13.60 3.01 -40.08
N SER A 157 14.50 2.16 -39.57
CA SER A 157 15.54 1.51 -40.38
C SER A 157 15.21 0.02 -40.69
N GLY A 158 14.25 -0.58 -40.03
CA GLY A 158 13.95 -2.03 -40.13
C GLY A 158 15.01 -2.93 -39.48
N GLU A 159 16.08 -2.36 -38.96
CA GLU A 159 17.17 -3.12 -38.35
C GLU A 159 16.80 -3.65 -36.95
N MET A 160 17.33 -4.81 -36.59
CA MET A 160 17.24 -5.38 -35.26
C MET A 160 18.12 -4.57 -34.31
N MET A 161 17.53 -3.96 -33.30
CA MET A 161 18.23 -3.25 -32.23
C MET A 161 18.15 -4.04 -30.94
N ALA A 162 19.29 -4.21 -30.28
CA ALA A 162 19.35 -4.78 -28.94
C ALA A 162 19.00 -3.70 -27.91
N GLY A 163 18.07 -4.01 -27.02
CA GLY A 163 17.72 -3.18 -25.87
C GLY A 163 18.17 -3.82 -24.59
N LYS A 164 18.62 -3.01 -23.64
CA LYS A 164 18.93 -3.46 -22.27
C LYS A 164 18.20 -2.58 -21.25
N LEU A 165 17.75 -3.21 -20.17
CA LEU A 165 17.33 -2.48 -18.99
C LEU A 165 18.54 -1.77 -18.40
N LYS A 166 18.42 -0.47 -18.11
CA LYS A 166 19.49 0.33 -17.50
C LYS A 166 19.33 0.45 -16.01
N THR A 167 18.13 0.87 -15.58
CA THR A 167 17.82 1.06 -14.17
C THR A 167 16.43 0.51 -13.89
N LEU A 168 16.26 0.00 -12.70
CA LEU A 168 14.97 -0.28 -12.09
C LEU A 168 14.96 0.41 -10.73
N LYS A 169 13.95 1.24 -10.49
CA LYS A 169 13.68 1.82 -9.18
C LYS A 169 12.41 1.19 -8.65
N TYR A 170 12.34 0.95 -7.36
CA TYR A 170 11.15 0.44 -6.67
C TYR A 170 10.72 1.44 -5.60
N GLU A 171 9.43 1.44 -5.27
CA GLU A 171 8.88 2.27 -4.22
C GLU A 171 8.94 1.54 -2.88
N HIS A 172 9.59 2.17 -1.89
CA HIS A 172 9.65 1.72 -0.52
C HIS A 172 9.42 2.90 0.41
N ASN A 173 8.39 2.83 1.28
CA ASN A 173 8.01 3.91 2.20
C ASN A 173 7.85 5.27 1.50
N GLU A 174 7.14 5.29 0.36
CA GLU A 174 6.89 6.49 -0.46
C GLU A 174 8.15 7.12 -1.10
N VAL A 175 9.28 6.44 -1.03
CA VAL A 175 10.55 6.85 -1.65
C VAL A 175 10.90 5.90 -2.79
N LEU A 176 11.39 6.46 -3.91
CA LEU A 176 11.91 5.66 -5.01
C LEU A 176 13.39 5.34 -4.75
N GLU A 177 13.67 4.07 -4.57
CA GLU A 177 15.01 3.53 -4.39
C GLU A 177 15.48 2.80 -5.64
N GLU A 178 16.78 2.87 -5.94
CA GLU A 178 17.35 2.17 -7.09
C GLU A 178 17.72 0.73 -6.73
N ALA A 179 17.18 -0.24 -7.50
CA ALA A 179 17.51 -1.63 -7.32
C ALA A 179 18.95 -1.94 -7.73
N ARG A 180 19.62 -2.80 -6.97
CA ARG A 180 20.95 -3.29 -7.32
C ARG A 180 20.86 -4.20 -8.53
N ILE A 181 21.69 -3.94 -9.54
CA ILE A 181 21.80 -4.75 -10.75
C ILE A 181 23.22 -5.32 -10.81
N GLU A 182 23.35 -6.62 -10.60
CA GLU A 182 24.63 -7.33 -10.65
C GLU A 182 24.48 -8.62 -11.46
N ASN A 183 25.42 -8.91 -12.34
CA ASN A 183 25.45 -10.13 -13.17
C ASN A 183 24.12 -10.40 -13.92
N ASN A 184 23.49 -9.36 -14.46
CA ASN A 184 22.17 -9.44 -15.10
C ASN A 184 21.02 -9.87 -14.15
N ILE A 185 21.17 -9.67 -12.87
CA ILE A 185 20.13 -9.91 -11.85
C ILE A 185 19.78 -8.58 -11.19
N VAL A 186 18.50 -8.25 -11.16
CA VAL A 186 17.94 -7.12 -10.40
C VAL A 186 17.50 -7.66 -9.06
N LYS A 187 17.92 -7.03 -7.95
CA LYS A 187 17.51 -7.39 -6.59
C LYS A 187 16.60 -6.31 -6.01
N ILE A 188 15.39 -6.71 -5.63
CA ILE A 188 14.41 -5.86 -4.91
C ILE A 188 14.24 -6.46 -3.51
N PRO A 189 14.44 -5.68 -2.42
CA PRO A 189 14.19 -6.18 -1.07
C PRO A 189 12.72 -6.60 -0.90
N MET A 190 12.49 -7.74 -0.25
CA MET A 190 11.12 -8.22 0.01
C MET A 190 10.34 -7.30 0.94
N GLU A 191 11.01 -6.53 1.79
CA GLU A 191 10.39 -5.51 2.64
C GLU A 191 9.73 -4.36 1.86
N ALA A 192 10.17 -4.10 0.63
CA ALA A 192 9.51 -3.15 -0.28
C ALA A 192 8.27 -3.73 -0.96
N CYS A 193 8.06 -5.04 -0.87
CA CYS A 193 6.96 -5.74 -1.50
C CYS A 193 5.76 -5.84 -0.54
N ARG A 194 4.60 -5.36 -0.97
CA ARG A 194 3.34 -5.55 -0.23
C ARG A 194 2.80 -6.94 -0.51
N ILE A 195 2.68 -7.77 0.51
CA ILE A 195 2.22 -9.15 0.38
C ILE A 195 0.73 -9.23 0.72
N HIS A 196 -0.06 -9.83 -0.16
CA HIS A 196 -1.49 -10.04 0.03
C HIS A 196 -1.88 -11.50 -0.19
N ARG A 197 -2.71 -12.04 0.70
CA ARG A 197 -3.31 -13.37 0.55
C ARG A 197 -4.75 -13.23 0.05
N TRP A 198 -5.02 -13.84 -1.09
CA TRP A 198 -6.36 -13.86 -1.68
C TRP A 198 -6.96 -15.25 -1.53
N THR A 199 -8.12 -15.32 -0.90
CA THR A 199 -8.86 -16.58 -0.74
C THR A 199 -9.13 -17.20 -2.12
N GLY A 200 -8.60 -18.41 -2.36
CA GLY A 200 -8.75 -19.16 -3.62
C GLY A 200 -7.75 -18.83 -4.73
N ILE A 201 -6.87 -17.81 -4.55
CA ILE A 201 -5.87 -17.42 -5.58
C ILE A 201 -4.44 -17.69 -5.07
N GLY A 202 -4.22 -17.68 -3.75
CA GLY A 202 -2.90 -17.83 -3.15
C GLY A 202 -2.32 -16.51 -2.64
N THR A 203 -1.03 -16.51 -2.41
CA THR A 203 -0.28 -15.35 -1.94
C THR A 203 0.33 -14.61 -3.11
N MET A 204 0.21 -13.29 -3.10
CA MET A 204 0.70 -12.42 -4.16
C MET A 204 1.47 -11.24 -3.56
N GLY A 205 2.65 -10.97 -4.11
CA GLY A 205 3.41 -9.78 -3.80
C GLY A 205 3.23 -8.69 -4.87
N ILE A 206 3.25 -7.44 -4.44
CA ILE A 206 3.08 -6.27 -5.31
C ILE A 206 4.13 -5.22 -4.92
N VAL A 207 4.82 -4.67 -5.93
CA VAL A 207 5.70 -3.51 -5.74
C VAL A 207 5.62 -2.58 -6.94
N PRO A 208 5.41 -1.26 -6.75
CA PRO A 208 5.53 -0.27 -7.82
C PRO A 208 6.98 -0.15 -8.27
N VAL A 209 7.22 -0.17 -9.58
CA VAL A 209 8.55 -0.04 -10.15
C VAL A 209 8.59 0.97 -11.28
N THR A 210 9.72 1.66 -11.42
CA THR A 210 10.01 2.56 -12.54
C THR A 210 11.22 2.02 -13.29
N VAL A 211 11.07 1.80 -14.58
CA VAL A 211 12.06 1.12 -15.43
C VAL A 211 12.57 2.06 -16.50
N THR A 212 13.88 2.08 -16.70
CA THR A 212 14.53 2.78 -17.81
C THR A 212 15.22 1.76 -18.72
N CYS A 213 14.94 1.82 -20.00
CA CYS A 213 15.53 0.95 -20.99
C CYS A 213 16.32 1.78 -22.03
N SER A 214 17.37 1.20 -22.60
CA SER A 214 18.03 1.74 -23.79
C SER A 214 17.81 0.82 -24.97
N VAL A 215 17.54 1.38 -26.15
CA VAL A 215 17.46 0.65 -27.40
C VAL A 215 18.42 1.34 -28.37
N GLY A 216 19.59 0.73 -28.58
CA GLY A 216 20.67 1.38 -29.32
C GLY A 216 21.09 2.73 -28.67
N PRO A 217 21.28 3.80 -29.45
CA PRO A 217 21.63 5.12 -28.93
C PRO A 217 20.46 5.88 -28.31
N MET A 218 19.22 5.37 -28.43
CA MET A 218 18.03 6.02 -27.90
C MET A 218 17.72 5.55 -26.48
N HIS A 219 17.48 6.53 -25.60
CA HIS A 219 16.93 6.28 -24.27
C HIS A 219 15.42 6.29 -24.34
N MET A 220 14.79 5.22 -23.87
CA MET A 220 13.33 5.23 -23.67
C MET A 220 13.01 6.03 -22.41
N PRO A 221 11.91 6.81 -22.41
CA PRO A 221 11.46 7.49 -21.21
C PRO A 221 11.18 6.51 -20.09
N GLU A 222 11.32 6.98 -18.85
CA GLU A 222 10.95 6.19 -17.66
C GLU A 222 9.51 5.67 -17.78
N SER A 223 9.31 4.41 -17.47
CA SER A 223 8.01 3.75 -17.51
C SER A 223 7.69 3.18 -16.14
N THR A 224 6.59 3.64 -15.55
CA THR A 224 6.09 3.13 -14.29
C THR A 224 5.18 1.92 -14.52
N ALA A 225 5.38 0.88 -13.73
CA ALA A 225 4.64 -0.37 -13.78
C ALA A 225 4.39 -0.91 -12.37
N LEU A 226 3.38 -1.77 -12.22
CA LEU A 226 3.20 -2.59 -11.03
C LEU A 226 3.80 -3.97 -11.31
N LEU A 227 4.75 -4.36 -10.49
CA LEU A 227 5.29 -5.70 -10.48
C LEU A 227 4.43 -6.56 -9.54
N TYR A 228 3.89 -7.64 -10.07
CA TYR A 228 3.14 -8.67 -9.34
C TYR A 228 3.92 -9.96 -9.39
N PHE A 229 3.97 -10.70 -8.29
CA PHE A 229 4.51 -12.05 -8.27
C PHE A 229 3.64 -12.95 -7.38
N TRP A 230 3.61 -14.24 -7.71
CA TRP A 230 2.81 -15.25 -7.02
C TRP A 230 3.72 -16.24 -6.30
N VAL A 231 3.41 -16.43 -4.99
CA VAL A 231 4.16 -17.34 -4.09
C VAL A 231 3.37 -18.61 -3.87
#